data_ff74c4ae38fd03aa36bbec3ab0ae001c
#
_entry.id   ff74c4ae38fd03aa36bbec3ab0ae001c
#
_cell.length_a   1.000
_cell.length_b   1.000
_cell.length_c   1.000
_cell.angle_alpha   90.00
_cell.angle_beta   90.00
_cell.angle_gamma   90.00
#
_symmetry.space_group_name_H-M   'P 1'
#
loop_
_entity.id
_entity.type
_entity.pdbx_description
1 polymer ?
#
loop_
_entity_poly.entity_id
_entity_poly.type
_entity_poly.pdbx_seq_one_letter_code
_entity_poly.pdbx_strand_id
1 'polypeptide(L)'
;MKKVLISAAIATCLLGMSMTSQAAENCPAVEKIEQVSPGVYRASGNDGEWTGVMQGVVKKKMPAQSFDLALIIQEGADTPQMLQYCTYNIGGXALDMRFIANKNKTFTVKTASGAWKKENGPFGLVYNVCEKTSPENCKFTVVQ
;
A
#
# COMPACT_ATOMS: atom_id res chain seq x y z
N MET A 1 -45.97 -8.41 46.92
CA MET A 1 -45.26 -8.42 46.48
C MET A 1 -44.74 -7.69 45.56
N LYS A 2 -44.21 -7.19 45.43
CA LYS A 2 -43.67 -6.54 44.58
C LYS A 2 -42.62 -6.84 44.00
N LYS A 3 -42.25 -6.79 43.02
CA LYS A 3 -41.25 -7.08 42.43
C LYS A 3 -40.52 -6.07 41.83
N VAL A 4 -39.52 -5.90 41.84
CA VAL A 4 -38.81 -4.98 41.34
C VAL A 4 -38.17 -5.27 40.19
N LEU A 5 -38.37 -4.71 39.29
CA LEU A 5 -37.70 -4.93 38.15
C LEU A 5 -36.66 -4.12 37.94
N ILE A 6 -35.62 -4.30 38.03
CA ILE A 6 -34.57 -3.61 37.77
C ILE A 6 -34.17 -3.65 36.45
N SER A 7 -34.47 -2.84 35.76
CA SER A 7 -34.00 -2.88 34.51
C SER A 7 -32.69 -2.44 34.46
N ALA A 8 -31.87 -3.12 34.40
CA ALA A 8 -30.56 -2.74 34.35
C ALA A 8 -30.35 -2.08 33.11
N ALA A 9 -30.25 -0.97 33.15
CA ALA A 9 -29.99 -0.27 32.01
C ALA A 9 -28.65 -0.53 31.68
N ILE A 10 -28.36 -1.24 30.84
CA ILE A 10 -27.15 -1.47 30.41
C ILE A 10 -26.69 -0.38 29.66
N ALA A 11 -26.03 0.38 30.14
CA ALA A 11 -25.47 1.44 29.46
C ALA A 11 -24.44 0.87 28.66
N THR A 12 -24.66 0.48 27.67
CA THR A 12 -23.66 0.07 26.88
C THR A 12 -22.97 1.22 26.49
N CYS A 13 -22.01 1.54 27.02
CA CYS A 13 -21.21 2.55 26.64
C CYS A 13 -20.61 2.22 25.43
N LEU A 14 -21.10 2.56 24.46
CA LEU A 14 -20.45 2.42 23.32
C LEU A 14 -19.51 3.42 23.27
N LEU A 15 -18.46 3.30 23.82
CA LEU A 15 -17.46 4.20 23.74
C LEU A 15 -17.14 4.32 22.40
N GLY A 16 -17.34 5.21 21.85
CA GLY A 16 -16.96 5.42 20.57
C GLY A 16 -15.55 5.30 20.44
N MET A 17 -15.10 4.22 20.21
CA MET A 17 -13.82 4.09 19.95
C MET A 17 -13.64 4.72 18.70
N SER A 18 -13.03 5.79 18.63
CA SER A 18 -12.76 6.39 17.42
C SER A 18 -11.71 5.54 16.82
N MET A 19 -12.08 4.66 16.05
CA MET A 19 -11.14 3.92 15.39
C MET A 19 -10.65 4.71 14.29
N THR A 20 -9.46 5.10 14.30
CA THR A 20 -8.87 5.72 13.17
C THR A 20 -8.78 4.57 12.24
N SER A 21 -9.57 4.50 11.30
CA SER A 21 -9.49 3.43 10.40
C SER A 21 -8.31 3.67 9.50
N GLN A 22 -7.38 2.84 9.53
CA GLN A 22 -6.28 2.90 8.62
C GLN A 22 -6.69 2.07 7.41
N ALA A 23 -6.52 2.62 6.25
CA ALA A 23 -6.91 1.91 5.05
C ALA A 23 -5.89 0.84 4.72
N ALA A 24 -6.36 -0.37 4.50
CA ALA A 24 -5.49 -1.49 4.14
C ALA A 24 -5.27 -1.52 2.63
N GLU A 25 -4.05 -1.67 2.22
CA GLU A 25 -3.68 -1.69 0.82
C GLU A 25 -2.68 -2.79 0.56
N ASN A 26 -2.42 -3.05 -0.71
CA ASN A 26 -1.33 -3.95 -1.09
C ASN A 26 -0.93 -3.57 -2.51
N CYS A 27 0.21 -4.05 -2.95
CA CYS A 27 0.61 -3.82 -4.33
C CYS A 27 -0.45 -4.42 -5.25
N PRO A 28 -0.76 -3.78 -6.34
CA PRO A 28 -1.81 -4.30 -7.23
C PRO A 28 -1.43 -5.63 -7.85
N ALA A 29 -2.42 -6.49 -8.00
CA ALA A 29 -2.21 -7.72 -8.75
C ALA A 29 -1.84 -7.34 -10.18
N VAL A 30 -1.01 -8.15 -10.81
CA VAL A 30 -0.53 -7.82 -12.14
C VAL A 30 -1.68 -7.58 -13.11
N GLU A 31 -2.69 -8.42 -13.06
CA GLU A 31 -3.78 -8.30 -14.01
C GLU A 31 -4.69 -7.11 -13.75
N LYS A 32 -4.53 -6.43 -12.62
CA LYS A 32 -5.32 -5.25 -12.38
C LYS A 32 -4.65 -3.97 -12.86
N ILE A 33 -3.42 -4.08 -13.35
CA ILE A 33 -2.73 -2.91 -13.86
C ILE A 33 -3.16 -2.70 -15.29
N GLU A 34 -3.69 -1.53 -15.57
CA GLU A 34 -4.23 -1.23 -16.88
C GLU A 34 -3.37 -0.22 -17.59
N GLN A 35 -3.04 -0.48 -18.84
CA GLN A 35 -2.29 0.48 -19.60
C GLN A 35 -3.30 1.44 -20.22
N VAL A 36 -3.27 2.69 -19.81
CA VAL A 36 -4.27 3.65 -20.26
C VAL A 36 -3.80 4.45 -21.47
N SER A 37 -2.51 4.49 -21.71
CA SER A 37 -1.99 5.05 -22.94
C SER A 37 -0.57 4.55 -23.05
N PRO A 38 0.10 4.75 -24.17
CA PRO A 38 1.44 4.18 -24.31
C PRO A 38 2.36 4.64 -23.16
N GLY A 39 2.88 3.69 -22.43
CA GLY A 39 3.78 3.96 -21.32
C GLY A 39 3.13 4.44 -20.05
N VAL A 40 1.80 4.54 -19.99
CA VAL A 40 1.12 5.06 -18.81
C VAL A 40 0.19 3.99 -18.24
N TYR A 41 0.32 3.72 -16.95
CA TYR A 41 -0.39 2.63 -16.32
C TYR A 41 -1.11 3.09 -15.06
N ARG A 42 -2.21 2.45 -14.73
CA ARG A 42 -2.97 2.76 -13.52
C ARG A 42 -3.57 1.51 -12.92
N ALA A 43 -3.83 1.55 -11.64
CA ALA A 43 -4.58 0.51 -10.96
C ALA A 43 -5.31 1.15 -9.79
N SER A 44 -6.47 0.63 -9.43
CA SER A 44 -7.22 1.19 -8.32
C SER A 44 -6.75 0.58 -7.02
N GLY A 45 -6.72 1.36 -5.97
CA GLY A 45 -6.48 0.88 -4.63
C GLY A 45 -7.75 1.00 -3.82
N ASN A 46 -7.69 0.66 -2.57
CA ASN A 46 -8.87 0.77 -1.71
C ASN A 46 -9.14 2.22 -1.33
N ASP A 47 -8.10 2.98 -0.98
CA ASP A 47 -8.29 4.37 -0.68
C ASP A 47 -7.28 5.21 -1.42
N GLY A 48 -7.07 4.91 -2.65
CA GLY A 48 -6.13 5.67 -3.46
C GLY A 48 -6.01 5.06 -4.83
N GLU A 49 -5.03 5.54 -5.57
CA GLU A 49 -4.79 5.06 -6.89
C GLU A 49 -3.33 4.83 -7.13
N TRP A 50 -3.04 3.88 -7.99
CA TRP A 50 -1.67 3.59 -8.38
C TRP A 50 -1.44 4.09 -9.79
N THR A 51 -0.32 4.76 -10.01
CA THR A 51 0.02 5.21 -11.35
C THR A 51 1.47 4.91 -11.63
N GLY A 52 1.80 4.69 -12.87
CA GLY A 52 3.18 4.46 -13.26
C GLY A 52 3.40 4.90 -14.69
N VAL A 53 4.60 5.37 -14.96
CA VAL A 53 4.94 5.82 -16.29
C VAL A 53 6.27 5.20 -16.67
N MET A 54 6.32 4.55 -17.81
CA MET A 54 7.56 3.98 -18.27
C MET A 54 8.38 5.01 -18.98
N GLN A 55 9.67 5.01 -18.71
CA GLN A 55 10.55 5.94 -19.39
C GLN A 55 10.81 5.42 -20.79
N GLY A 56 10.98 6.28 -21.70
CA GLY A 56 11.34 5.92 -23.05
C GLY A 56 10.13 5.82 -23.96
N VAL A 57 10.35 5.29 -25.15
CA VAL A 57 9.32 5.20 -26.13
C VAL A 57 8.58 3.89 -26.05
N VAL A 58 7.30 3.94 -25.82
CA VAL A 58 6.49 2.75 -25.78
C VAL A 58 5.56 2.80 -26.98
N LYS A 59 5.79 1.94 -27.95
CA LYS A 59 5.05 2.02 -29.18
C LYS A 59 3.77 1.25 -29.26
N LYS A 60 3.52 0.31 -28.43
CA LYS A 60 2.29 -0.42 -28.48
C LYS A 60 1.89 -0.90 -27.15
N LYS A 61 0.84 -1.65 -27.07
CA LYS A 61 0.41 -2.13 -25.82
C LYS A 61 1.39 -3.05 -25.23
N MET A 62 1.79 -2.80 -24.01
CA MET A 62 2.72 -3.62 -23.30
C MET A 62 2.16 -3.84 -21.91
N PRO A 63 1.42 -4.90 -21.69
CA PRO A 63 0.82 -5.12 -20.38
C PRO A 63 1.86 -5.52 -19.34
N ALA A 64 1.57 -5.28 -18.09
CA ALA A 64 2.46 -5.70 -17.02
C ALA A 64 2.53 -7.22 -17.02
N GLN A 65 3.69 -7.75 -16.80
CA GLN A 65 3.89 -9.20 -16.90
C GLN A 65 4.09 -9.88 -15.57
N SER A 66 4.85 -9.31 -14.70
CA SER A 66 5.10 -9.93 -13.41
C SER A 66 5.49 -8.89 -12.38
N PHE A 67 5.39 -9.27 -11.13
CA PHE A 67 5.75 -8.39 -10.03
C PHE A 67 7.20 -8.64 -9.66
N ASP A 68 7.91 -7.58 -9.35
CA ASP A 68 9.30 -7.71 -8.94
C ASP A 68 9.45 -7.46 -7.45
N LEU A 69 9.21 -6.25 -6.99
CA LEU A 69 9.35 -5.96 -5.58
C LEU A 69 8.62 -4.69 -5.19
N ALA A 70 8.50 -4.48 -3.91
CA ALA A 70 7.98 -3.23 -3.38
C ALA A 70 9.00 -2.67 -2.40
N LEU A 71 9.05 -1.36 -2.29
CA LEU A 71 10.03 -0.70 -1.45
C LEU A 71 9.39 0.37 -0.57
N ILE A 72 9.70 0.31 0.71
CA ILE A 72 9.34 1.33 1.67
C ILE A 72 10.65 1.79 2.28
N ILE A 73 10.83 3.09 2.44
CA ILE A 73 12.05 3.63 3.01
C ILE A 73 11.78 4.37 4.31
N GLN A 74 12.66 4.21 5.28
CA GLN A 74 12.62 4.98 6.49
C GLN A 74 13.93 5.75 6.59
N GLU A 75 13.88 6.97 7.09
CA GLU A 75 15.09 7.76 7.22
C GLU A 75 15.94 7.28 8.37
N GLY A 76 15.41 6.48 9.23
CA GLY A 76 16.11 5.88 10.35
C GLY A 76 15.25 4.82 10.93
N ALA A 77 15.74 4.10 11.91
CA ALA A 77 15.01 2.94 12.42
C ALA A 77 13.65 3.27 13.01
N ASP A 78 13.51 4.44 13.60
CA ASP A 78 12.25 4.78 14.24
C ASP A 78 11.48 5.88 13.54
N THR A 79 11.76 6.13 12.30
CA THR A 79 11.06 7.18 11.59
C THR A 79 9.91 6.58 10.79
N PRO A 80 8.98 7.39 10.33
CA PRO A 80 7.85 6.86 9.58
C PRO A 80 8.25 6.14 8.31
N GLN A 81 7.44 5.18 7.92
CA GLN A 81 7.70 4.40 6.73
C GLN A 81 7.07 5.10 5.54
N MET A 82 7.87 5.30 4.50
CA MET A 82 7.39 6.01 3.33
C MET A 82 7.41 5.10 2.14
N LEU A 83 6.25 4.79 1.64
CA LEU A 83 6.14 3.88 0.50
C LEU A 83 6.69 4.54 -0.73
N GLN A 84 7.54 3.83 -1.46
CA GLN A 84 8.13 4.35 -2.67
C GLN A 84 7.39 3.84 -3.89
N TYR A 85 7.37 2.54 -4.09
CA TYR A 85 6.70 1.98 -5.27
C TYR A 85 6.57 0.48 -5.17
N CYS A 86 5.75 -0.06 -6.05
CA CYS A 86 5.70 -1.48 -6.35
C CYS A 86 6.20 -1.59 -7.79
N THR A 87 7.18 -2.42 -8.04
CA THR A 87 7.82 -2.51 -9.35
C THR A 87 7.40 -3.76 -10.09
N TYR A 88 7.10 -3.61 -11.34
CA TYR A 88 6.66 -4.71 -12.20
C TYR A 88 7.54 -4.80 -13.44
N ASN A 89 7.57 -5.98 -14.02
CA ASN A 89 8.32 -6.18 -15.26
C ASN A 89 7.38 -6.03 -16.45
N ILE A 90 7.83 -5.27 -17.43
CA ILE A 90 7.07 -5.07 -18.63
C ILE A 90 8.01 -5.12 -19.79
N GLY A 91 7.95 -6.18 -20.57
CA GLY A 91 8.78 -6.27 -21.77
C GLY A 91 10.26 -6.07 -21.54
N GLY A 92 10.76 -6.47 -20.44
CA GLY A 92 12.16 -6.26 -20.14
C GLY A 92 12.48 -4.97 -19.41
N UNK A 93 11.44 -4.16 -19.22
CA UNK A 93 11.72 -2.98 -18.54
C UNK A 93 11.04 -3.06 -17.22
N ALA A 94 11.30 -2.07 -16.56
CA ALA A 94 10.66 -2.05 -15.26
C ALA A 94 9.69 -0.90 -15.15
N LEU A 95 8.58 -1.14 -14.47
CA LEU A 95 7.56 -0.11 -14.25
C LEU A 95 7.39 0.07 -12.76
N ASP A 96 7.60 1.27 -12.25
CA ASP A 96 7.37 1.56 -10.84
C ASP A 96 5.98 2.14 -10.69
N MET A 97 5.11 1.45 -9.96
CA MET A 97 3.77 1.95 -9.68
C MET A 97 3.80 2.67 -8.34
N ARG A 98 3.32 3.90 -8.31
CA ARG A 98 3.34 4.71 -7.10
C ARG A 98 1.93 4.96 -6.63
N PHE A 99 1.74 4.95 -5.33
CA PHE A 99 0.41 5.09 -4.72
C PHE A 99 0.15 6.53 -4.34
N ILE A 100 -1.06 7.00 -4.62
CA ILE A 100 -1.47 8.32 -4.21
C ILE A 100 -2.73 8.13 -3.41
N ALA A 101 -2.67 8.46 -2.14
CA ALA A 101 -3.81 8.28 -1.25
C ALA A 101 -4.90 9.30 -1.58
N ASN A 102 -6.14 8.89 -1.48
CA ASN A 102 -7.25 9.78 -1.80
C ASN A 102 -7.34 10.99 -0.91
N LYS A 103 -7.21 10.81 0.39
CA LYS A 103 -7.42 11.90 1.29
C LYS A 103 -6.24 12.82 1.46
N ASN A 104 -5.06 12.32 1.39
CA ASN A 104 -3.93 13.14 1.68
C ASN A 104 -2.77 12.68 0.85
N LYS A 105 -2.25 13.54 0.02
CA LYS A 105 -1.15 13.15 -0.82
C LYS A 105 0.11 12.91 -0.01
N THR A 106 0.21 13.55 1.13
CA THR A 106 1.34 13.34 2.01
C THR A 106 0.91 12.29 3.02
N PHE A 107 1.43 11.13 2.94
CA PHE A 107 1.03 10.05 3.83
C PHE A 107 2.21 9.16 4.18
N THR A 108 2.09 8.42 5.25
CA THR A 108 3.05 7.40 5.60
C THR A 108 2.31 6.08 5.67
N VAL A 109 3.03 5.00 5.85
CA VAL A 109 2.40 3.69 5.89
C VAL A 109 2.97 2.87 7.01
N LYS A 110 2.39 1.71 7.25
CA LYS A 110 2.93 0.73 8.16
C LYS A 110 2.83 -0.60 7.46
N THR A 111 3.92 -1.35 7.45
CA THR A 111 3.90 -2.68 6.84
C THR A 111 2.87 -3.53 7.58
N ALA A 112 2.14 -4.33 6.85
CA ALA A 112 1.04 -5.10 7.43
C ALA A 112 1.09 -6.58 7.06
N SER A 113 2.23 -7.09 6.72
CA SER A 113 2.38 -8.52 6.51
C SER A 113 3.82 -8.91 6.77
N GLY A 114 4.05 -10.18 6.93
CA GLY A 114 5.40 -10.66 7.17
C GLY A 114 6.26 -10.79 5.95
N ALA A 115 5.76 -10.36 4.81
CA ALA A 115 6.52 -10.47 3.58
C ALA A 115 7.58 -9.38 3.43
N TRP A 116 7.54 -8.36 4.28
CA TRP A 116 8.51 -7.28 4.20
C TRP A 116 9.76 -7.63 5.00
N LYS A 117 10.93 -7.35 4.43
CA LYS A 117 12.17 -7.60 5.14
C LYS A 117 12.98 -6.33 5.22
N LYS A 118 13.55 -6.06 6.38
CA LYS A 118 14.33 -4.86 6.54
C LYS A 118 15.75 -5.08 6.10
N GLU A 119 16.31 -4.06 5.46
CA GLU A 119 17.69 -4.08 5.03
C GLU A 119 18.30 -2.74 5.35
N ASN A 120 19.57 -2.70 5.66
CA ASN A 120 20.23 -1.44 5.91
C ASN A 120 20.57 -0.79 4.58
N GLY A 121 20.21 0.43 4.44
CA GLY A 121 20.56 1.19 3.25
C GLY A 121 21.70 2.14 3.54
N PRO A 122 22.05 2.97 2.58
CA PRO A 122 23.13 3.91 2.76
C PRO A 122 22.71 5.06 3.67
N PHE A 123 23.70 5.68 4.32
CA PHE A 123 23.47 6.84 5.14
C PHE A 123 22.42 6.65 6.23
N GLY A 124 22.35 5.48 6.80
CA GLY A 124 21.41 5.25 7.88
C GLY A 124 19.97 4.97 7.46
N LEU A 125 19.70 4.95 6.17
CA LEU A 125 18.36 4.62 5.72
C LEU A 125 18.04 3.18 6.01
N VAL A 126 16.77 2.90 6.20
CA VAL A 126 16.30 1.54 6.39
C VAL A 126 15.35 1.24 5.25
N TYR A 127 15.61 0.16 4.52
CA TYR A 127 14.74 -0.25 3.44
C TYR A 127 13.86 -1.39 3.94
N ASN A 128 12.61 -1.36 3.59
CA ASN A 128 11.70 -2.47 3.83
C ASN A 128 11.32 -2.98 2.45
N VAL A 129 11.72 -4.20 2.14
CA VAL A 129 11.56 -4.75 0.80
C VAL A 129 10.61 -5.94 0.84
N CYS A 130 9.68 -5.98 -0.09
CA CYS A 130 8.78 -7.11 -0.22
C CYS A 130 9.01 -7.69 -1.60
N GLU A 131 9.51 -8.90 -1.69
CA GLU A 131 9.83 -9.52 -2.97
C GLU A 131 9.74 -11.03 -2.89
N LYS A 132 9.83 -11.67 -4.02
CA LYS A 132 9.77 -13.12 -4.12
C LYS A 132 8.44 -13.66 -3.58
N THR A 133 7.39 -12.96 -3.84
CA THR A 133 6.06 -13.33 -3.40
C THR A 133 5.09 -12.62 -4.34
N SER A 134 3.82 -12.91 -4.25
CA SER A 134 2.87 -12.23 -5.11
C SER A 134 2.62 -10.82 -4.58
N PRO A 135 2.28 -9.88 -5.43
CA PRO A 135 2.14 -8.49 -5.00
C PRO A 135 1.08 -8.30 -3.93
N GLU A 136 0.06 -9.13 -3.92
CA GLU A 136 -1.00 -8.99 -2.93
C GLU A 136 -0.50 -9.27 -1.53
N ASN A 137 0.66 -9.92 -1.38
CA ASN A 137 1.20 -10.18 -0.06
C ASN A 137 2.01 -9.01 0.48
N CYS A 138 2.27 -8.01 -0.35
CA CYS A 138 2.99 -6.83 0.10
C CYS A 138 1.98 -5.84 0.65
N LYS A 139 1.48 -6.13 1.86
CA LYS A 139 0.40 -5.36 2.44
C LYS A 139 0.90 -4.26 3.34
N PHE A 140 0.18 -3.16 3.36
CA PHE A 140 0.50 -2.05 4.23
C PHE A 140 -0.78 -1.30 4.58
N THR A 141 -0.74 -0.51 5.64
CA THR A 141 -1.87 0.34 5.96
C THR A 141 -1.42 1.78 5.77
N VAL A 142 -2.33 2.62 5.32
CA VAL A 142 -2.04 4.02 5.09
C VAL A 142 -2.31 4.78 6.37
N VAL A 143 -1.34 5.56 6.81
CA VAL A 143 -1.48 6.35 8.01
C VAL A 143 -1.65 7.78 7.57
N GLN A 144 -2.74 8.39 7.93
CA GLN A 144 -3.01 9.77 7.51
C GLN A 144 -3.29 10.68 8.67
#